data_0fb4a9ad7a500b79cd7854870f45a2fa
#
_entry.id   0fb4a9ad7a500b79cd7854870f45a2fa
#
_cell.length_a   1.000
_cell.length_b   1.000
_cell.length_c   1.000
_cell.angle_alpha   90.00
_cell.angle_beta   90.00
_cell.angle_gamma   90.00
#
_symmetry.space_group_name_H-M   'P 1'
#
loop_
_entity.id
_entity.type
_entity.pdbx_description
1 polymer ?
#
loop_
_entity_poly.entity_id
_entity_poly.type
_entity_poly.pdbx_seq_one_letter_code
_entity_poly.pdbx_strand_id
1 'polypeptide(L)'
;MKASLKPGLSTRKTIVVDEDRCIGFMGKEGMVYATPKMVSDVEYTCRDFLLEHLEPGEDSVGTQVVIDHLAATPLGLEVTVEIKVVEVDRRKVKFEFSVKDPVEEAGRGTHTRFVVEAAKRQERLAAKRAKAGLA
;
A
#
# COMPACT_ATOMS: atom_id res chain seq x y z
N MET A 1 -12.23 -4.84 -14.20
CA MET A 1 -10.83 -4.44 -14.49
C MET A 1 -10.76 -3.89 -15.91
N LYS A 2 -10.26 -2.68 -16.04
CA LYS A 2 -10.15 -2.03 -17.34
C LYS A 2 -8.99 -2.61 -18.14
N ALA A 3 -9.08 -2.55 -19.48
CA ALA A 3 -8.03 -3.02 -20.38
C ALA A 3 -6.71 -2.22 -20.23
N SER A 4 -6.77 -1.03 -19.65
CA SER A 4 -5.59 -0.21 -19.38
C SER A 4 -4.67 -0.79 -18.30
N LEU A 5 -5.17 -1.68 -17.44
CA LEU A 5 -4.38 -2.32 -16.39
C LEU A 5 -3.47 -3.38 -16.99
N LYS A 6 -2.18 -3.14 -16.94
CA LYS A 6 -1.17 -4.03 -17.53
C LYS A 6 0.19 -3.86 -16.84
N PRO A 7 1.07 -4.86 -16.93
CA PRO A 7 2.45 -4.72 -16.46
C PRO A 7 3.17 -3.54 -17.12
N GLY A 8 4.05 -2.90 -16.36
CA GLY A 8 4.82 -1.75 -16.83
C GLY A 8 4.26 -0.40 -16.38
N LEU A 9 3.00 -0.33 -15.98
CA LEU A 9 2.44 0.90 -15.43
C LEU A 9 3.13 1.27 -14.12
N SER A 10 3.37 2.55 -13.91
CA SER A 10 4.00 3.05 -12.70
C SER A 10 3.43 4.40 -12.30
N THR A 11 3.57 4.74 -11.04
CA THR A 11 3.28 6.06 -10.50
C THR A 11 4.12 6.30 -9.26
N ARG A 12 4.07 7.53 -8.77
CA ARG A 12 4.75 7.90 -7.53
C ARG A 12 3.94 8.91 -6.76
N LYS A 13 4.13 8.93 -5.45
CA LYS A 13 3.46 9.83 -4.53
C LYS A 13 4.46 10.33 -3.50
N THR A 14 4.47 11.63 -3.25
CA THR A 14 5.31 12.25 -2.22
C THR A 14 4.49 12.46 -0.96
N ILE A 15 5.04 12.07 0.18
CA ILE A 15 4.37 12.07 1.48
C ILE A 15 5.31 12.69 2.51
N VAL A 16 4.79 13.55 3.37
CA VAL A 16 5.55 14.09 4.50
C VAL A 16 5.50 13.09 5.66
N VAL A 17 6.65 12.78 6.22
CA VAL A 17 6.74 11.96 7.44
C VAL A 17 6.35 12.83 8.62
N ASP A 18 5.07 12.83 8.96
CA ASP A 18 4.49 13.56 10.08
C ASP A 18 4.57 12.75 11.38
N GLU A 19 4.16 13.36 12.49
CA GLU A 19 4.19 12.69 13.80
C GLU A 19 3.41 11.39 13.83
N ASP A 20 2.24 11.37 13.19
CA ASP A 20 1.38 10.17 13.13
C ASP A 20 2.07 8.99 12.44
N ARG A 21 2.99 9.26 11.52
CA ARG A 21 3.76 8.23 10.81
C ARG A 21 4.99 7.74 11.55
N CYS A 22 5.30 8.32 12.70
CA CYS A 22 6.53 8.02 13.44
C CYS A 22 6.32 7.08 14.61
N ILE A 23 7.37 6.32 14.94
CA ILE A 23 7.48 5.66 16.24
C ILE A 23 7.92 6.70 17.28
N GLY A 24 7.34 6.65 18.48
CA GLY A 24 7.58 7.65 19.52
C GLY A 24 8.28 7.15 20.77
N PHE A 25 8.67 5.86 20.83
CA PHE A 25 9.22 5.28 22.04
C PHE A 25 10.68 5.70 22.34
N MET A 26 11.37 6.35 21.39
CA MET A 26 12.75 6.84 21.56
C MET A 26 12.82 8.35 21.81
N GLY A 27 11.71 8.98 22.19
CA GLY A 27 11.63 10.41 22.38
C GLY A 27 11.50 11.19 21.06
N LYS A 28 11.25 12.49 21.16
CA LYS A 28 10.97 13.32 19.98
C LYS A 28 12.13 13.38 18.97
N GLU A 29 13.37 13.43 19.46
CA GLU A 29 14.55 13.48 18.60
C GLU A 29 14.81 12.13 17.89
N GLY A 30 14.27 11.05 18.42
CA GLY A 30 14.35 9.72 17.84
C GLY A 30 13.17 9.33 16.98
N MET A 31 12.25 10.26 16.70
CA MET A 31 11.07 9.98 15.88
C MET A 31 11.45 9.76 14.43
N VAL A 32 11.16 8.59 13.94
CA VAL A 32 11.43 8.17 12.55
C VAL A 32 10.21 7.48 11.97
N TYR A 33 10.16 7.47 10.65
CA TYR A 33 9.11 6.80 9.87
C TYR A 33 8.96 5.35 10.33
N ALA A 34 7.79 4.99 10.82
CA ALA A 34 7.51 3.64 11.31
C ALA A 34 7.30 2.66 10.17
N THR A 35 7.85 1.45 10.29
CA THR A 35 7.68 0.41 9.27
C THR A 35 6.21 0.13 8.93
N PRO A 36 5.27 -0.04 9.90
CA PRO A 36 3.87 -0.25 9.55
C PRO A 36 3.24 0.94 8.82
N LYS A 37 3.71 2.15 9.05
CA LYS A 37 3.22 3.35 8.35
C LYS A 37 3.74 3.40 6.92
N MET A 38 4.98 3.00 6.70
CA MET A 38 5.53 2.84 5.35
C MET A 38 4.73 1.81 4.56
N VAL A 39 4.41 0.67 5.16
CA VAL A 39 3.54 -0.35 4.55
C VAL A 39 2.19 0.24 4.18
N SER A 40 1.55 0.95 5.10
CA SER A 40 0.26 1.59 4.86
C SER A 40 0.33 2.57 3.68
N ASP A 41 1.35 3.42 3.64
CA ASP A 41 1.52 4.39 2.56
C ASP A 41 1.72 3.70 1.19
N VAL A 42 2.46 2.61 1.16
CA VAL A 42 2.62 1.79 -0.05
C VAL A 42 1.29 1.18 -0.47
N GLU A 43 0.56 0.59 0.47
CA GLU A 43 -0.74 -0.02 0.19
C GLU A 43 -1.74 0.98 -0.39
N TYR A 44 -1.86 2.16 0.22
CA TYR A 44 -2.76 3.20 -0.27
C TYR A 44 -2.35 3.74 -1.64
N THR A 45 -1.05 3.89 -1.86
CA THR A 45 -0.54 4.33 -3.16
C THR A 45 -0.92 3.32 -4.26
N CYS A 46 -0.75 2.05 -3.99
CA CYS A 46 -1.13 0.98 -4.92
C CYS A 46 -2.63 0.91 -5.13
N ARG A 47 -3.42 0.99 -4.06
CA ARG A 47 -4.88 0.95 -4.14
C ARG A 47 -5.42 2.12 -4.96
N ASP A 48 -4.99 3.32 -4.66
CA ASP A 48 -5.47 4.53 -5.35
C ASP A 48 -5.13 4.48 -6.84
N PHE A 49 -3.93 4.00 -7.17
CA PHE A 49 -3.53 3.79 -8.56
C PHE A 49 -4.40 2.76 -9.26
N LEU A 50 -4.67 1.62 -8.60
CA LEU A 50 -5.53 0.59 -9.17
C LEU A 50 -6.93 1.10 -9.45
N LEU A 51 -7.49 1.92 -8.57
CA LEU A 51 -8.86 2.45 -8.76
C LEU A 51 -9.04 3.16 -10.09
N GLU A 52 -7.99 3.79 -10.62
CA GLU A 52 -8.02 4.42 -11.95
C GLU A 52 -8.17 3.41 -13.08
N HIS A 53 -7.86 2.15 -12.84
CA HIS A 53 -7.90 1.05 -13.81
C HIS A 53 -8.95 -0.01 -13.51
N LEU A 54 -9.86 0.28 -12.58
CA LEU A 54 -10.95 -0.61 -12.18
C LEU A 54 -12.29 -0.07 -12.66
N GLU A 55 -13.24 -0.99 -12.84
CA GLU A 55 -14.60 -0.64 -13.17
C GLU A 55 -15.38 -0.17 -11.93
N PRO A 56 -16.50 0.58 -12.10
CA PRO A 56 -17.35 0.92 -10.97
C PRO A 56 -17.79 -0.33 -10.20
N GLY A 57 -17.73 -0.26 -8.87
CA GLY A 57 -18.08 -1.40 -8.00
C GLY A 57 -16.92 -2.34 -7.71
N GLU A 58 -15.78 -2.16 -8.39
CA GLU A 58 -14.55 -2.90 -8.10
C GLU A 58 -13.66 -2.11 -7.14
N ASP A 59 -12.94 -2.83 -6.29
CA ASP A 59 -11.89 -2.30 -5.42
C ASP A 59 -10.81 -3.37 -5.32
N SER A 60 -9.81 -3.17 -4.48
CA SER A 60 -8.79 -4.18 -4.25
C SER A 60 -8.45 -4.29 -2.76
N VAL A 61 -7.96 -5.46 -2.38
CA VAL A 61 -7.49 -5.74 -1.03
C VAL A 61 -6.05 -6.22 -1.09
N GLY A 62 -5.24 -5.85 -0.10
CA GLY A 62 -3.87 -6.33 0.03
C GLY A 62 -3.85 -7.78 0.49
N THR A 63 -3.02 -8.60 -0.14
CA THR A 63 -2.88 -10.02 0.20
C THR A 63 -1.47 -10.39 0.63
N GLN A 64 -0.48 -9.61 0.23
CA GLN A 64 0.91 -9.84 0.61
C GLN A 64 1.71 -8.55 0.53
N VAL A 65 2.58 -8.35 1.51
CA VAL A 65 3.61 -7.30 1.48
C VAL A 65 4.94 -7.93 1.87
N VAL A 66 5.94 -7.73 1.05
CA VAL A 66 7.34 -8.05 1.38
C VAL A 66 8.07 -6.73 1.38
N ILE A 67 8.67 -6.36 2.51
CA ILE A 67 9.31 -5.07 2.67
C ILE A 67 10.64 -5.19 3.41
N ASP A 68 11.64 -4.50 2.88
CA ASP A 68 12.89 -4.23 3.58
C ASP A 68 12.91 -2.75 3.93
N HIS A 69 12.92 -2.43 5.22
CA HIS A 69 13.05 -1.07 5.72
C HIS A 69 14.53 -0.79 5.90
N LEU A 70 15.14 -0.14 4.92
CA LEU A 70 16.60 -0.07 4.75
C LEU A 70 17.23 1.05 5.54
N ALA A 71 16.54 2.16 5.72
CA ALA A 71 17.08 3.34 6.39
C ALA A 71 15.99 4.08 7.14
N ALA A 72 16.36 4.68 8.28
CA ALA A 72 15.45 5.51 9.07
C ALA A 72 15.26 6.87 8.40
N THR A 73 14.02 7.34 8.33
CA THR A 73 13.69 8.67 7.83
C THR A 73 13.16 9.52 8.98
N PRO A 74 13.87 10.59 9.37
CA PRO A 74 13.43 11.46 10.47
C PRO A 74 12.09 12.17 10.21
N LEU A 75 11.41 12.48 11.30
CA LEU A 75 10.22 13.34 11.29
C LEU A 75 10.47 14.62 10.49
N GLY A 76 9.54 14.96 9.63
CA GLY A 76 9.55 16.20 8.84
C GLY A 76 10.10 16.07 7.44
N LEU A 77 10.81 14.98 7.13
CA LEU A 77 11.29 14.76 5.77
C LEU A 77 10.18 14.22 4.87
N GLU A 78 10.31 14.47 3.59
CA GLU A 78 9.43 13.88 2.58
C GLU A 78 9.98 12.54 2.13
N VAL A 79 9.08 11.61 1.82
CA VAL A 79 9.42 10.36 1.12
C VAL A 79 8.65 10.31 -0.19
N THR A 80 9.25 9.71 -1.20
CA THR A 80 8.59 9.42 -2.48
C THR A 80 8.39 7.92 -2.59
N VAL A 81 7.13 7.52 -2.65
CA VAL A 81 6.73 6.13 -2.88
C VAL A 81 6.58 5.94 -4.38
N GLU A 82 7.39 5.09 -4.97
CA GLU A 82 7.30 4.71 -6.38
C GLU A 82 6.78 3.29 -6.47
N ILE A 83 5.77 3.07 -7.29
CA ILE A 83 5.19 1.75 -7.52
C ILE A 83 5.17 1.42 -9.01
N LYS A 84 5.33 0.14 -9.32
CA LYS A 84 5.27 -0.37 -10.68
C LYS A 84 4.52 -1.68 -10.71
N VAL A 85 3.57 -1.80 -11.61
CA VAL A 85 2.87 -3.06 -11.87
C VAL A 85 3.82 -4.00 -12.60
N VAL A 86 4.09 -5.17 -12.01
CA VAL A 86 4.99 -6.17 -12.59
C VAL A 86 4.26 -7.43 -13.06
N GLU A 87 3.06 -7.68 -12.54
CA GLU A 87 2.26 -8.85 -12.94
C GLU A 87 0.77 -8.51 -12.82
N VAL A 88 0.01 -8.93 -13.82
CA VAL A 88 -1.46 -8.95 -13.77
C VAL A 88 -1.85 -10.36 -14.18
N ASP A 89 -2.37 -11.14 -13.23
CA ASP A 89 -2.84 -12.50 -13.46
C ASP A 89 -4.28 -12.61 -12.96
N ARG A 90 -5.23 -12.53 -13.90
CA ARG A 90 -6.66 -12.47 -13.59
C ARG A 90 -6.94 -11.29 -12.64
N ARG A 91 -7.36 -11.56 -11.41
CA ARG A 91 -7.65 -10.53 -10.41
C ARG A 91 -6.47 -10.20 -9.49
N LYS A 92 -5.36 -10.91 -9.65
CA LYS A 92 -4.13 -10.67 -8.88
C LYS A 92 -3.28 -9.62 -9.57
N VAL A 93 -2.88 -8.59 -8.84
CA VAL A 93 -1.98 -7.53 -9.33
C VAL A 93 -0.80 -7.44 -8.38
N LYS A 94 0.40 -7.63 -8.92
CA LYS A 94 1.63 -7.52 -8.17
C LYS A 94 2.39 -6.26 -8.54
N PHE A 95 2.85 -5.56 -7.51
CA PHE A 95 3.67 -4.36 -7.62
C PHE A 95 5.06 -4.58 -7.07
N GLU A 96 6.03 -3.92 -7.66
CA GLU A 96 7.30 -3.61 -7.01
C GLU A 96 7.24 -2.17 -6.51
N PHE A 97 7.88 -1.87 -5.39
CA PHE A 97 7.91 -0.52 -4.86
C PHE A 97 9.27 -0.14 -4.30
N SER A 98 9.53 1.16 -4.29
CA SER A 98 10.67 1.79 -3.66
C SER A 98 10.18 3.03 -2.91
N VAL A 99 10.71 3.25 -1.73
CA VAL A 99 10.43 4.44 -0.91
C VAL A 99 11.75 5.15 -0.69
N LYS A 100 11.86 6.38 -1.16
CA LYS A 100 13.09 7.18 -1.08
C LYS A 100 12.87 8.44 -0.26
N ASP A 101 13.79 8.72 0.65
CA ASP A 101 13.85 10.03 1.28
C ASP A 101 14.86 10.91 0.51
N PRO A 102 15.09 12.19 0.92
CA PRO A 102 16.01 13.06 0.17
C PRO A 102 17.45 12.59 0.14
N VAL A 103 17.85 11.67 1.01
CA VAL A 103 19.22 11.22 1.17
C VAL A 103 19.46 9.86 0.53
N GLU A 104 18.49 8.92 0.68
CA GLU A 104 18.72 7.52 0.33
C GLU A 104 17.40 6.76 0.13
N GLU A 105 17.53 5.52 -0.34
CA GLU A 105 16.41 4.60 -0.37
C GLU A 105 16.09 4.12 1.04
N ALA A 106 14.90 4.44 1.53
CA ALA A 106 14.45 4.08 2.88
C ALA A 106 13.79 2.71 2.95
N GLY A 107 13.21 2.25 1.84
CA GLY A 107 12.56 0.95 1.80
C GLY A 107 12.31 0.49 0.38
N ARG A 108 12.10 -0.83 0.24
CA ARG A 108 11.73 -1.44 -1.04
C ARG A 108 11.08 -2.79 -0.81
N GLY A 109 10.40 -3.28 -1.81
CA GLY A 109 9.78 -4.59 -1.75
C GLY A 109 8.77 -4.84 -2.83
N THR A 110 7.85 -5.75 -2.52
CA THR A 110 6.74 -6.12 -3.40
C THR A 110 5.43 -6.07 -2.63
N HIS A 111 4.35 -5.81 -3.35
CA HIS A 111 3.01 -5.79 -2.78
C HIS A 111 2.04 -6.43 -3.76
N THR A 112 1.24 -7.35 -3.26
CA THR A 112 0.22 -8.03 -4.06
C THR A 112 -1.15 -7.62 -3.59
N ARG A 113 -2.02 -7.26 -4.53
CA ARG A 113 -3.41 -6.94 -4.28
C ARG A 113 -4.31 -7.85 -5.10
N PHE A 114 -5.51 -8.03 -4.62
CA PHE A 114 -6.53 -8.83 -5.30
C PHE A 114 -7.75 -7.96 -5.56
N VAL A 115 -8.18 -7.89 -6.81
CA VAL A 115 -9.34 -7.10 -7.23
C VAL A 115 -10.60 -7.83 -6.81
N VAL A 116 -11.52 -7.12 -6.16
CA VAL A 116 -12.77 -7.66 -5.62
C VAL A 116 -13.95 -6.83 -6.10
N GLU A 117 -15.11 -7.48 -6.17
CA GLU A 117 -16.37 -6.78 -6.29
C GLU A 117 -16.81 -6.38 -4.89
N ALA A 118 -16.96 -5.09 -4.63
CA ALA A 118 -17.25 -4.57 -3.29
C ALA A 118 -18.52 -5.17 -2.68
N ALA A 119 -19.59 -5.31 -3.47
CA ALA A 119 -20.84 -5.88 -2.99
C ALA A 119 -20.69 -7.34 -2.54
N LYS A 120 -20.00 -8.16 -3.34
CA LYS A 120 -19.77 -9.58 -3.01
C LYS A 120 -18.90 -9.72 -1.77
N ARG A 121 -17.92 -8.84 -1.62
CA ARG A 121 -17.05 -8.82 -0.44
C ARG A 121 -17.85 -8.52 0.83
N GLN A 122 -18.76 -7.55 0.77
CA GLN A 122 -19.62 -7.21 1.90
C GLN A 122 -20.52 -8.40 2.30
N GLU A 123 -21.08 -9.12 1.34
CA GLU A 123 -21.85 -10.33 1.60
C GLU A 123 -21.05 -11.40 2.31
N ARG A 124 -19.81 -11.63 1.87
CA ARG A 124 -18.90 -12.61 2.50
C ARG A 124 -18.54 -12.21 3.92
N LEU A 125 -18.30 -10.93 4.17
CA LEU A 125 -18.00 -10.42 5.51
C LEU A 125 -19.21 -10.55 6.45
N ALA A 126 -20.41 -10.25 5.97
CA ALA A 126 -21.64 -10.43 6.73
C ALA A 126 -21.85 -11.91 7.12
N ALA A 127 -21.62 -12.82 6.16
CA ALA A 127 -21.72 -14.26 6.42
C ALA A 127 -20.67 -14.72 7.45
N LYS A 128 -19.45 -14.22 7.37
CA LYS A 128 -18.39 -14.54 8.33
C LYS A 128 -18.71 -14.01 9.73
N ARG A 129 -19.23 -12.79 9.84
CA ARG A 129 -19.68 -12.23 11.12
C ARG A 129 -20.75 -13.10 11.77
N ALA A 130 -21.75 -13.52 10.99
CA ALA A 130 -22.80 -14.38 11.49
C ALA A 130 -22.25 -15.70 12.02
N LYS A 131 -21.34 -16.34 11.27
CA LYS A 131 -20.70 -17.59 11.69
C LYS A 131 -19.84 -17.39 12.95
N ALA A 132 -19.27 -16.22 13.16
CA ALA A 132 -18.45 -15.91 14.32
C ALA A 132 -19.27 -15.44 15.52
N GLY A 133 -20.60 -15.36 15.40
CA GLY A 133 -21.48 -14.92 16.46
C GLY A 133 -21.59 -13.39 16.61
N LEU A 134 -21.15 -12.62 15.63
CA LEU A 134 -21.35 -11.18 15.59
C LEU A 134 -22.62 -10.86 14.80
N ALA A 135 -23.42 -9.99 15.34
CA ALA A 135 -24.68 -9.58 14.71
C ALA A 135 -24.44 -8.71 13.46
#